data_b4807f794b291d6c37e6e35006a1f69a
#
_entry.id   b4807f794b291d6c37e6e35006a1f69a
#
_cell.length_a   1.000
_cell.length_b   1.000
_cell.length_c   1.000
_cell.angle_alpha   90.00
_cell.angle_beta   90.00
_cell.angle_gamma   90.00
#
_symmetry.space_group_name_H-M   'P 1'
#
loop_
_entity.id
_entity.type
_entity.pdbx_description
1 polymer ?
#
loop_
_entity_poly.entity_id
_entity_poly.type
_entity_poly.pdbx_seq_one_letter_code
_entity_poly.pdbx_strand_id
1 'polypeptide(L)'
;DYNHWANSETLDSATNYECYKGIYSSHNDHNYFEIAHSLNRQFANGGIYRNIYTYNFVDNHDVNRIASSLKDKNHLNNVYTLMYTMPGVPSIYYGSEYGIEGMRTNQSDYELRPCLDLDSIPNPNYQLFDHIVKLGKIRLALEALKYGDFANVKIMNEKLVYKRWTNNQTVFVAFNLTDHDEWIDFDTGCNAKLTDVLNDNEVIDVNGYYNLYMKPYSARILVVNDGSFKVDFSDNST
;
A
#
# COMPACT_ATOMS: atom_id res chain seq x y z
N ASP A 1 5.57 1.04 21.17
CA ASP A 1 6.91 0.81 20.67
C ASP A 1 7.34 -0.63 20.93
N TYR A 2 7.54 -1.43 19.88
CA TYR A 2 7.89 -2.85 19.98
C TYR A 2 9.39 -3.12 19.79
N ASN A 3 10.24 -2.10 19.63
CA ASN A 3 11.68 -2.26 19.42
C ASN A 3 12.36 -3.07 20.51
N HIS A 4 11.82 -3.00 21.71
CA HIS A 4 12.35 -3.76 22.85
C HIS A 4 12.18 -5.28 22.65
N TRP A 5 11.14 -5.69 21.91
CA TRP A 5 10.80 -7.09 21.69
C TRP A 5 11.11 -7.58 20.28
N ALA A 6 10.96 -6.72 19.26
CA ALA A 6 11.24 -7.05 17.88
C ALA A 6 12.62 -6.51 17.49
N ASN A 7 13.60 -7.38 17.49
CA ASN A 7 15.00 -7.10 17.15
C ASN A 7 15.71 -8.42 16.80
N SER A 8 16.96 -8.34 16.37
CA SER A 8 17.74 -9.50 15.93
C SER A 8 17.97 -10.59 16.99
N GLU A 9 17.69 -10.33 18.25
CA GLU A 9 17.96 -11.25 19.37
C GLU A 9 16.69 -11.89 19.94
N THR A 10 15.50 -11.35 19.62
CA THR A 10 14.25 -11.78 20.26
C THR A 10 13.19 -12.18 19.25
N LEU A 11 12.42 -11.26 18.71
CA LEU A 11 11.34 -11.50 17.75
C LEU A 11 11.67 -10.89 16.40
N ASP A 12 11.50 -11.63 15.33
CA ASP A 12 11.77 -11.18 13.95
C ASP A 12 10.84 -10.06 13.49
N SER A 13 9.64 -9.97 14.05
CA SER A 13 8.59 -9.03 13.61
C SER A 13 7.63 -8.68 14.75
N ALA A 14 6.84 -7.63 14.50
CA ALA A 14 5.69 -7.25 15.30
C ALA A 14 4.52 -6.85 14.41
N THR A 15 3.30 -7.09 14.87
CA THR A 15 2.06 -6.74 14.16
C THR A 15 1.85 -5.23 14.18
N ASN A 16 1.66 -4.63 13.01
CA ASN A 16 1.63 -3.17 12.85
C ASN A 16 0.22 -2.58 12.98
N TYR A 17 -0.31 -2.54 14.20
CA TYR A 17 -1.62 -1.95 14.48
C TYR A 17 -1.68 -0.43 14.27
N GLU A 18 -0.56 0.28 14.43
CA GLU A 18 -0.52 1.73 14.20
C GLU A 18 -0.76 2.04 12.72
N CYS A 19 -0.04 1.38 11.81
CA CYS A 19 -0.28 1.58 10.38
C CYS A 19 -1.65 1.04 9.94
N TYR A 20 -2.11 -0.08 10.50
CA TYR A 20 -3.49 -0.55 10.27
C TYR A 20 -4.50 0.58 10.52
N LYS A 21 -4.45 1.20 11.71
CA LYS A 21 -5.34 2.32 12.05
C LYS A 21 -5.13 3.51 11.12
N GLY A 22 -3.88 3.91 10.89
CA GLY A 22 -3.54 5.04 10.05
C GLY A 22 -4.02 4.88 8.61
N ILE A 23 -3.98 3.67 8.06
CA ILE A 23 -4.44 3.39 6.70
C ILE A 23 -5.94 3.65 6.56
N TYR A 24 -6.80 2.98 7.37
CA TYR A 24 -8.24 3.15 7.18
C TYR A 24 -8.73 4.54 7.61
N SER A 25 -8.18 5.12 8.69
CA SER A 25 -8.59 6.43 9.16
C SER A 25 -8.20 7.54 8.19
N SER A 26 -7.00 7.48 7.60
CA SER A 26 -6.58 8.45 6.57
C SER A 26 -7.54 8.51 5.39
N HIS A 27 -8.03 7.36 4.93
CA HIS A 27 -9.00 7.31 3.85
C HIS A 27 -10.38 7.81 4.28
N ASN A 28 -10.84 7.40 5.48
CA ASN A 28 -12.14 7.78 6.01
C ASN A 28 -12.26 9.28 6.33
N ASP A 29 -11.17 9.89 6.74
CA ASP A 29 -11.13 11.28 7.19
C ASP A 29 -10.51 12.23 6.15
N HIS A 30 -10.20 11.70 4.95
CA HIS A 30 -9.54 12.43 3.86
C HIS A 30 -8.28 13.15 4.36
N ASN A 31 -7.40 12.41 5.05
CA ASN A 31 -6.24 12.98 5.71
C ASN A 31 -5.00 12.07 5.69
N TYR A 32 -4.26 12.11 4.59
CA TYR A 32 -3.02 11.35 4.46
C TYR A 32 -1.88 11.78 5.41
N PHE A 33 -1.98 12.94 6.06
CA PHE A 33 -1.00 13.29 7.10
C PHE A 33 -0.95 12.27 8.22
N GLU A 34 -2.06 11.60 8.53
CA GLU A 34 -2.14 10.61 9.59
C GLU A 34 -1.25 9.40 9.29
N ILE A 35 -1.43 8.72 8.17
CA ILE A 35 -0.60 7.58 7.80
C ILE A 35 0.83 7.99 7.46
N ALA A 36 1.04 9.14 6.82
CA ALA A 36 2.37 9.66 6.52
C ALA A 36 3.19 9.91 7.79
N HIS A 37 2.55 10.39 8.87
CA HIS A 37 3.20 10.53 10.19
C HIS A 37 3.65 9.17 10.74
N SER A 38 2.78 8.17 10.75
CA SER A 38 3.10 6.83 11.24
C SER A 38 4.22 6.17 10.43
N LEU A 39 4.18 6.28 9.11
CA LEU A 39 5.23 5.76 8.23
C LEU A 39 6.58 6.45 8.47
N ASN A 40 6.57 7.78 8.62
CA ASN A 40 7.79 8.55 8.90
C ASN A 40 8.39 8.16 10.25
N ARG A 41 7.58 8.10 11.30
CA ARG A 41 7.99 7.72 12.65
C ARG A 41 8.59 6.32 12.71
N GLN A 42 8.02 5.37 11.96
CA GLN A 42 8.43 3.98 11.99
C GLN A 42 9.61 3.68 11.06
N PHE A 43 9.63 4.21 9.83
CA PHE A 43 10.48 3.70 8.77
C PHE A 43 11.42 4.70 8.12
N ALA A 44 11.25 6.00 8.34
CA ALA A 44 12.19 7.00 7.80
C ALA A 44 13.57 6.90 8.48
N ASN A 45 14.51 7.75 8.05
CA ASN A 45 15.83 7.78 8.67
C ASN A 45 15.72 8.05 10.17
N GLY A 46 16.27 7.14 10.99
CA GLY A 46 16.11 7.16 12.45
C GLY A 46 14.76 6.62 12.94
N GLY A 47 13.93 6.08 12.07
CA GLY A 47 12.64 5.50 12.43
C GLY A 47 12.77 4.27 13.33
N ILE A 48 11.78 4.11 14.23
CA ILE A 48 11.82 3.09 15.31
C ILE A 48 11.80 1.65 14.79
N TYR A 49 11.28 1.40 13.59
CA TYR A 49 11.20 0.07 12.95
C TYR A 49 11.97 -0.03 11.65
N ARG A 50 12.90 0.89 11.38
CA ARG A 50 13.65 0.92 10.12
C ARG A 50 14.34 -0.41 9.78
N ASN A 51 14.78 -1.16 10.78
CA ASN A 51 15.51 -2.42 10.63
C ASN A 51 14.63 -3.64 10.95
N ILE A 52 13.32 -3.48 11.00
CA ILE A 52 12.35 -4.53 11.32
C ILE A 52 11.36 -4.66 10.18
N TYR A 53 11.07 -5.89 9.76
CA TYR A 53 9.99 -6.19 8.84
C TYR A 53 8.70 -6.40 9.61
N THR A 54 7.95 -5.31 9.85
CA THR A 54 6.66 -5.40 10.53
C THR A 54 5.66 -6.23 9.73
N TYR A 55 4.80 -6.97 10.44
CA TYR A 55 3.67 -7.67 9.84
C TYR A 55 2.53 -6.66 9.63
N ASN A 56 2.30 -6.31 8.36
CA ASN A 56 1.33 -5.30 7.96
C ASN A 56 0.01 -5.96 7.53
N PHE A 57 -1.10 -5.37 7.94
CA PHE A 57 -2.44 -5.84 7.62
C PHE A 57 -3.41 -4.65 7.54
N VAL A 58 -4.53 -4.83 6.89
CA VAL A 58 -5.64 -3.86 6.85
C VAL A 58 -6.89 -4.38 7.55
N ASP A 59 -6.96 -5.67 7.78
CA ASP A 59 -7.90 -6.34 8.66
C ASP A 59 -7.35 -7.70 9.12
N ASN A 60 -7.96 -8.29 10.14
CA ASN A 60 -7.65 -9.60 10.66
C ASN A 60 -8.84 -10.19 11.44
N HIS A 61 -8.63 -11.31 12.15
CA HIS A 61 -9.65 -11.99 12.92
C HIS A 61 -10.14 -11.25 14.19
N ASP A 62 -9.52 -10.14 14.56
CA ASP A 62 -9.84 -9.36 15.78
C ASP A 62 -10.43 -7.98 15.49
N VAL A 63 -10.35 -7.52 14.24
CA VAL A 63 -10.85 -6.21 13.82
C VAL A 63 -11.85 -6.35 12.68
N ASN A 64 -12.68 -5.33 12.47
CA ASN A 64 -13.65 -5.32 11.38
C ASN A 64 -12.96 -5.50 10.03
N ARG A 65 -13.63 -6.21 9.11
CA ARG A 65 -13.19 -6.31 7.72
C ARG A 65 -12.97 -4.92 7.13
N ILE A 66 -11.92 -4.75 6.32
CA ILE A 66 -11.59 -3.43 5.76
C ILE A 66 -12.72 -2.86 4.92
N ALA A 67 -13.44 -3.70 4.16
CA ALA A 67 -14.61 -3.29 3.39
C ALA A 67 -15.76 -2.76 4.27
N SER A 68 -15.85 -3.19 5.54
CA SER A 68 -16.81 -2.65 6.53
C SER A 68 -16.28 -1.44 7.28
N SER A 69 -14.96 -1.28 7.39
CA SER A 69 -14.31 -0.17 8.10
C SER A 69 -14.26 1.11 7.28
N LEU A 70 -14.23 0.99 5.94
CA LEU A 70 -14.19 2.13 5.03
C LEU A 70 -15.57 2.76 4.84
N LYS A 71 -15.65 4.09 4.97
CA LYS A 71 -16.86 4.88 4.65
C LYS A 71 -17.15 4.87 3.14
N ASP A 72 -16.10 4.84 2.32
CA ASP A 72 -16.18 4.72 0.86
C ASP A 72 -15.33 3.53 0.37
N LYS A 73 -15.99 2.52 -0.20
CA LYS A 73 -15.33 1.31 -0.69
C LYS A 73 -14.48 1.53 -1.94
N ASN A 74 -14.63 2.66 -2.63
CA ASN A 74 -13.76 3.03 -3.74
C ASN A 74 -12.29 3.21 -3.29
N HIS A 75 -12.04 3.40 -2.00
CA HIS A 75 -10.71 3.46 -1.42
C HIS A 75 -10.00 2.11 -1.29
N LEU A 76 -10.68 0.97 -1.47
CA LEU A 76 -10.10 -0.36 -1.27
C LEU A 76 -8.81 -0.56 -2.06
N ASN A 77 -8.77 -0.16 -3.34
CA ASN A 77 -7.57 -0.29 -4.16
C ASN A 77 -6.39 0.51 -3.59
N ASN A 78 -6.61 1.75 -3.15
CA ASN A 78 -5.58 2.59 -2.55
C ASN A 78 -5.09 2.02 -1.21
N VAL A 79 -6.00 1.50 -0.39
CA VAL A 79 -5.68 0.85 0.89
C VAL A 79 -4.72 -0.32 0.68
N TYR A 80 -5.02 -1.23 -0.25
CA TYR A 80 -4.14 -2.35 -0.54
C TYR A 80 -2.85 -1.94 -1.24
N THR A 81 -2.90 -0.95 -2.14
CA THR A 81 -1.68 -0.42 -2.76
C THR A 81 -0.73 0.14 -1.72
N LEU A 82 -1.24 0.88 -0.73
CA LEU A 82 -0.44 1.41 0.37
C LEU A 82 0.18 0.28 1.19
N MET A 83 -0.62 -0.72 1.61
CA MET A 83 -0.14 -1.86 2.39
C MET A 83 0.95 -2.66 1.64
N TYR A 84 0.82 -2.84 0.33
CA TYR A 84 1.80 -3.59 -0.48
C TYR A 84 3.08 -2.82 -0.78
N THR A 85 3.05 -1.49 -0.73
CA THR A 85 4.19 -0.64 -1.12
C THR A 85 4.93 -0.02 0.05
N MET A 86 4.33 0.05 1.25
CA MET A 86 5.00 0.47 2.47
C MET A 86 6.03 -0.56 2.95
N PRO A 87 7.01 -0.16 3.82
CA PRO A 87 7.94 -1.11 4.43
C PRO A 87 7.24 -2.17 5.29
N GLY A 88 7.82 -3.36 5.37
CA GLY A 88 7.28 -4.50 6.13
C GLY A 88 6.73 -5.59 5.21
N VAL A 89 6.02 -6.55 5.76
CA VAL A 89 5.46 -7.71 5.07
C VAL A 89 3.94 -7.57 4.98
N PRO A 90 3.36 -7.42 3.79
CA PRO A 90 1.91 -7.35 3.63
C PRO A 90 1.26 -8.71 3.90
N SER A 91 0.12 -8.69 4.57
CA SER A 91 -0.69 -9.86 4.86
C SER A 91 -2.13 -9.64 4.45
N ILE A 92 -2.71 -10.61 3.76
CA ILE A 92 -4.12 -10.64 3.40
C ILE A 92 -4.85 -11.57 4.35
N TYR A 93 -5.90 -11.06 4.98
CA TYR A 93 -6.84 -11.90 5.73
C TYR A 93 -7.82 -12.54 4.76
N TYR A 94 -8.03 -13.86 4.89
CA TYR A 94 -8.80 -14.66 3.93
C TYR A 94 -10.21 -14.07 3.68
N GLY A 95 -10.59 -14.00 2.42
CA GLY A 95 -11.87 -13.43 1.95
C GLY A 95 -11.84 -11.91 1.76
N SER A 96 -10.92 -11.17 2.39
CA SER A 96 -10.83 -9.72 2.23
C SER A 96 -10.36 -9.32 0.82
N GLU A 97 -9.64 -10.20 0.13
CA GLU A 97 -9.27 -10.06 -1.27
C GLU A 97 -10.49 -10.01 -2.22
N TYR A 98 -11.62 -10.54 -1.78
CA TYR A 98 -12.90 -10.46 -2.51
C TYR A 98 -13.79 -9.32 -2.02
N GLY A 99 -13.31 -8.49 -1.09
CA GLY A 99 -14.06 -7.38 -0.53
C GLY A 99 -15.21 -7.80 0.38
N ILE A 100 -15.15 -8.98 1.01
CA ILE A 100 -16.21 -9.41 1.93
C ILE A 100 -16.30 -8.48 3.13
N GLU A 101 -17.51 -8.28 3.60
CA GLU A 101 -17.83 -7.46 4.76
C GLU A 101 -17.94 -8.31 6.03
N GLY A 102 -17.75 -7.69 7.16
CA GLY A 102 -17.94 -8.29 8.48
C GLY A 102 -17.58 -7.30 9.57
N MET A 103 -18.43 -7.22 10.57
CA MET A 103 -18.24 -6.35 11.73
C MET A 103 -18.31 -7.16 13.02
N ARG A 104 -17.42 -6.84 13.94
CA ARG A 104 -17.50 -7.37 15.29
C ARG A 104 -18.72 -6.79 16.01
N THR A 105 -19.48 -7.66 16.67
CA THR A 105 -20.58 -7.25 17.55
C THR A 105 -20.19 -7.46 19.01
N ASN A 106 -20.96 -6.89 19.94
CA ASN A 106 -20.74 -7.12 21.38
C ASN A 106 -21.05 -8.57 21.82
N GLN A 107 -21.68 -9.35 20.95
CA GLN A 107 -22.13 -10.72 21.26
C GLN A 107 -21.34 -11.79 20.51
N SER A 108 -20.70 -11.41 19.38
CA SER A 108 -20.03 -12.37 18.51
C SER A 108 -19.02 -11.70 17.59
N ASP A 109 -17.94 -12.41 17.30
CA ASP A 109 -16.98 -12.11 16.25
C ASP A 109 -17.11 -13.06 15.04
N TYR A 110 -18.21 -13.81 14.96
CA TYR A 110 -18.45 -14.82 13.93
C TYR A 110 -18.37 -14.23 12.52
N GLU A 111 -18.87 -13.01 12.30
CA GLU A 111 -18.80 -12.33 11.00
C GLU A 111 -17.37 -12.02 10.54
N LEU A 112 -16.42 -11.95 11.48
CA LEU A 112 -15.01 -11.78 11.16
C LEU A 112 -14.35 -13.08 10.71
N ARG A 113 -14.93 -14.24 11.08
CA ARG A 113 -14.35 -15.58 10.91
C ARG A 113 -15.29 -16.57 10.20
N PRO A 114 -15.94 -16.16 9.08
CA PRO A 114 -16.87 -17.05 8.40
C PRO A 114 -16.14 -18.26 7.83
N CYS A 115 -16.82 -19.40 7.80
CA CYS A 115 -16.41 -20.51 6.95
C CYS A 115 -16.76 -20.15 5.50
N LEU A 116 -15.75 -19.93 4.67
CA LEU A 116 -15.95 -19.54 3.27
C LEU A 116 -15.87 -20.77 2.37
N ASP A 117 -16.84 -20.86 1.47
CA ASP A 117 -16.75 -21.67 0.26
C ASP A 117 -16.25 -20.77 -0.87
N LEU A 118 -15.04 -21.02 -1.33
CA LEU A 118 -14.39 -20.16 -2.35
C LEU A 118 -15.11 -20.22 -3.70
N ASP A 119 -15.85 -21.31 -3.97
CA ASP A 119 -16.61 -21.46 -5.22
C ASP A 119 -17.95 -20.71 -5.18
N SER A 120 -18.36 -20.22 -3.99
CA SER A 120 -19.66 -19.58 -3.80
C SER A 120 -19.62 -18.33 -2.92
N ILE A 121 -18.54 -17.53 -3.00
CA ILE A 121 -18.44 -16.26 -2.28
C ILE A 121 -19.55 -15.30 -2.74
N PRO A 122 -20.38 -14.76 -1.83
CA PRO A 122 -21.42 -13.82 -2.21
C PRO A 122 -20.87 -12.49 -2.72
N ASN A 123 -21.27 -12.08 -3.92
CA ASN A 123 -20.91 -10.80 -4.54
C ASN A 123 -19.40 -10.49 -4.51
N PRO A 124 -18.53 -11.38 -5.01
CA PRO A 124 -17.09 -11.20 -4.94
C PRO A 124 -16.64 -10.00 -5.77
N ASN A 125 -15.77 -9.17 -5.20
CA ASN A 125 -15.14 -8.07 -5.92
C ASN A 125 -13.89 -8.58 -6.67
N TYR A 126 -14.08 -9.13 -7.86
CA TYR A 126 -12.97 -9.62 -8.68
C TYR A 126 -12.02 -8.52 -9.15
N GLN A 127 -12.47 -7.28 -9.28
CA GLN A 127 -11.57 -6.16 -9.64
C GLN A 127 -10.56 -5.90 -8.50
N LEU A 128 -11.01 -5.98 -7.25
CA LEU A 128 -10.12 -5.88 -6.10
C LEU A 128 -9.16 -7.08 -6.05
N PHE A 129 -9.67 -8.29 -6.27
CA PHE A 129 -8.84 -9.50 -6.31
C PHE A 129 -7.72 -9.37 -7.35
N ASP A 130 -8.05 -9.00 -8.59
CA ASP A 130 -7.08 -8.82 -9.67
C ASP A 130 -6.06 -7.71 -9.33
N HIS A 131 -6.53 -6.63 -8.71
CA HIS A 131 -5.65 -5.56 -8.24
C HIS A 131 -4.63 -6.06 -7.20
N ILE A 132 -5.06 -6.86 -6.24
CA ILE A 132 -4.19 -7.45 -5.20
C ILE A 132 -3.19 -8.42 -5.82
N VAL A 133 -3.62 -9.27 -6.76
CA VAL A 133 -2.72 -10.16 -7.52
C VAL A 133 -1.64 -9.34 -8.25
N LYS A 134 -2.06 -8.26 -8.92
CA LYS A 134 -1.14 -7.34 -9.61
C LYS A 134 -0.12 -6.72 -8.65
N LEU A 135 -0.58 -6.25 -7.48
CA LEU A 135 0.29 -5.71 -6.43
C LEU A 135 1.31 -6.74 -5.92
N GLY A 136 0.91 -7.99 -5.76
CA GLY A 136 1.79 -9.09 -5.39
C GLY A 136 2.93 -9.27 -6.40
N LYS A 137 2.59 -9.35 -7.69
CA LYS A 137 3.57 -9.46 -8.79
C LYS A 137 4.51 -8.24 -8.83
N ILE A 138 3.98 -7.02 -8.70
CA ILE A 138 4.79 -5.80 -8.63
C ILE A 138 5.77 -5.84 -7.46
N ARG A 139 5.30 -6.20 -6.27
CA ARG A 139 6.17 -6.27 -5.08
C ARG A 139 7.27 -7.32 -5.24
N LEU A 140 6.98 -8.47 -5.82
CA LEU A 140 7.99 -9.50 -6.09
C LEU A 140 9.06 -9.01 -7.08
N ALA A 141 8.66 -8.24 -8.09
CA ALA A 141 9.55 -7.70 -9.11
C ALA A 141 10.39 -6.50 -8.62
N LEU A 142 9.94 -5.76 -7.59
CA LEU A 142 10.59 -4.54 -7.13
C LEU A 142 11.35 -4.75 -5.82
N GLU A 143 12.67 -4.78 -5.91
CA GLU A 143 13.58 -4.89 -4.76
C GLU A 143 13.33 -3.75 -3.74
N ALA A 144 13.15 -2.52 -4.22
CA ALA A 144 12.91 -1.36 -3.38
C ALA A 144 11.66 -1.49 -2.50
N LEU A 145 10.59 -2.13 -2.97
CA LEU A 145 9.39 -2.35 -2.16
C LEU A 145 9.59 -3.41 -1.08
N LYS A 146 10.48 -4.39 -1.33
CA LYS A 146 10.77 -5.47 -0.36
C LYS A 146 11.74 -5.00 0.73
N TYR A 147 12.85 -4.39 0.35
CA TYR A 147 14.00 -4.17 1.22
C TYR A 147 14.42 -2.70 1.32
N GLY A 148 13.81 -1.81 0.52
CA GLY A 148 14.24 -0.42 0.41
C GLY A 148 13.96 0.42 1.64
N ASP A 149 14.74 1.48 1.76
CA ASP A 149 14.49 2.59 2.68
C ASP A 149 13.18 3.33 2.32
N PHE A 150 12.74 4.22 3.19
CA PHE A 150 11.50 4.96 3.07
C PHE A 150 11.68 6.45 3.36
N ALA A 151 11.03 7.30 2.58
CA ALA A 151 10.82 8.70 2.91
C ALA A 151 9.54 9.24 2.28
N ASN A 152 8.80 10.07 3.02
CA ASN A 152 7.75 10.89 2.44
C ASN A 152 8.37 11.94 1.50
N VAL A 153 7.72 12.18 0.36
CA VAL A 153 8.15 13.17 -0.66
C VAL A 153 7.20 14.36 -0.69
N LYS A 154 5.90 14.10 -0.75
CA LYS A 154 4.84 15.13 -0.73
C LYS A 154 3.65 14.63 0.06
N ILE A 155 3.17 15.43 1.01
CA ILE A 155 2.02 15.09 1.84
C ILE A 155 1.00 16.20 1.72
N MET A 156 -0.23 15.85 1.37
CA MET A 156 -1.41 16.69 1.37
C MET A 156 -2.56 15.95 2.02
N ASN A 157 -3.66 16.60 2.30
CA ASN A 157 -4.80 15.92 2.93
C ASN A 157 -5.27 14.71 2.09
N GLU A 158 -5.45 14.92 0.80
CA GLU A 158 -6.07 13.94 -0.09
C GLU A 158 -5.10 13.33 -1.13
N LYS A 159 -3.82 13.72 -1.07
CA LYS A 159 -2.77 13.22 -1.97
C LYS A 159 -1.50 12.94 -1.20
N LEU A 160 -0.78 11.90 -1.61
CA LEU A 160 0.45 11.48 -0.96
C LEU A 160 1.43 10.98 -2.01
N VAL A 161 2.70 11.35 -1.88
CA VAL A 161 3.82 10.70 -2.57
C VAL A 161 4.87 10.34 -1.54
N TYR A 162 5.33 9.10 -1.58
CA TYR A 162 6.53 8.66 -0.88
C TYR A 162 7.48 7.92 -1.82
N LYS A 163 8.71 7.73 -1.41
CA LYS A 163 9.69 6.94 -2.14
C LYS A 163 10.21 5.76 -1.33
N ARG A 164 10.52 4.69 -2.05
CA ARG A 164 11.24 3.52 -1.58
C ARG A 164 12.50 3.39 -2.42
N TRP A 165 13.64 3.07 -1.82
CA TRP A 165 14.86 2.91 -2.59
C TRP A 165 15.84 1.93 -1.96
N THR A 166 16.62 1.28 -2.83
CA THR A 166 17.86 0.54 -2.52
C THR A 166 19.01 1.23 -3.23
N ASN A 167 20.20 0.65 -3.18
CA ASN A 167 21.33 1.15 -3.97
C ASN A 167 21.11 1.03 -5.49
N ASN A 168 20.21 0.13 -5.92
CA ASN A 168 20.01 -0.21 -7.32
C ASN A 168 18.69 0.27 -7.91
N GLN A 169 17.72 0.66 -7.07
CA GLN A 169 16.37 0.94 -7.53
C GLN A 169 15.72 2.03 -6.71
N THR A 170 15.04 2.95 -7.37
CA THR A 170 14.17 3.97 -6.74
C THR A 170 12.76 3.86 -7.29
N VAL A 171 11.77 3.88 -6.41
CA VAL A 171 10.35 3.79 -6.71
C VAL A 171 9.62 4.90 -5.99
N PHE A 172 8.83 5.70 -6.72
CA PHE A 172 7.85 6.63 -6.14
C PHE A 172 6.48 5.98 -6.14
N VAL A 173 5.74 6.17 -5.06
CA VAL A 173 4.35 5.72 -4.96
C VAL A 173 3.48 6.92 -4.67
N ALA A 174 2.50 7.17 -5.54
CA ALA A 174 1.61 8.31 -5.46
C ALA A 174 0.15 7.86 -5.29
N PHE A 175 -0.62 8.63 -4.52
CA PHE A 175 -2.02 8.36 -4.20
C PHE A 175 -2.88 9.60 -4.40
N ASN A 176 -4.06 9.40 -4.94
CA ASN A 176 -5.20 10.33 -4.94
C ASN A 176 -6.40 9.62 -4.33
N LEU A 177 -6.91 10.10 -3.19
CA LEU A 177 -8.10 9.53 -2.56
C LEU A 177 -9.40 10.25 -2.92
N THR A 178 -9.32 11.32 -3.73
CA THR A 178 -10.50 12.08 -4.15
C THR A 178 -11.32 11.36 -5.22
N ASP A 179 -12.55 11.77 -5.41
CA ASP A 179 -13.49 11.28 -6.43
C ASP A 179 -13.36 11.98 -7.79
N HIS A 180 -12.32 12.80 -7.97
CA HIS A 180 -12.07 13.56 -9.19
C HIS A 180 -10.60 13.53 -9.61
N ASP A 181 -10.34 14.00 -10.82
CA ASP A 181 -8.99 14.15 -11.37
C ASP A 181 -8.18 15.17 -10.55
N GLU A 182 -6.94 14.81 -10.25
CA GLU A 182 -6.02 15.62 -9.49
C GLU A 182 -4.63 15.65 -10.11
N TRP A 183 -3.83 16.64 -9.71
CA TRP A 183 -2.41 16.71 -10.02
C TRP A 183 -1.63 16.84 -8.71
N ILE A 184 -0.45 16.23 -8.67
CA ILE A 184 0.47 16.36 -7.55
C ILE A 184 1.87 16.67 -8.08
N ASP A 185 2.40 17.84 -7.69
CA ASP A 185 3.76 18.26 -8.03
C ASP A 185 4.75 17.78 -6.96
N PHE A 186 5.84 17.20 -7.38
CA PHE A 186 6.93 16.80 -6.49
C PHE A 186 8.27 16.78 -7.23
N ASP A 187 9.36 16.88 -6.46
CA ASP A 187 10.72 16.76 -6.99
C ASP A 187 11.12 15.28 -7.05
N THR A 188 11.37 14.80 -8.26
CA THR A 188 11.89 13.44 -8.47
C THR A 188 13.38 13.31 -8.12
N GLY A 189 14.09 14.44 -8.03
CA GLY A 189 15.52 14.50 -7.78
C GLY A 189 16.39 13.91 -8.89
N CYS A 190 15.82 13.66 -10.07
CA CYS A 190 16.56 13.03 -11.17
C CYS A 190 16.13 13.56 -12.55
N ASN A 191 16.98 13.33 -13.54
CA ASN A 191 16.68 13.44 -14.95
C ASN A 191 16.65 12.02 -15.54
N ALA A 192 15.45 11.47 -15.67
CA ALA A 192 15.27 10.05 -16.00
C ALA A 192 13.88 9.82 -16.60
N LYS A 193 13.52 8.55 -16.80
CA LYS A 193 12.16 8.13 -17.07
C LYS A 193 11.58 7.42 -15.85
N LEU A 194 10.28 7.55 -15.67
CA LEU A 194 9.50 6.80 -14.69
C LEU A 194 8.59 5.83 -15.43
N THR A 195 8.64 4.56 -15.07
CA THR A 195 7.67 3.58 -15.57
C THR A 195 6.63 3.32 -14.50
N ASP A 196 5.36 3.57 -14.82
CA ASP A 196 4.22 3.26 -13.95
C ASP A 196 3.81 1.79 -14.11
N VAL A 197 4.36 0.96 -13.26
CA VAL A 197 4.11 -0.49 -13.33
C VAL A 197 2.72 -0.91 -12.85
N LEU A 198 2.01 -0.03 -12.15
CA LEU A 198 0.63 -0.27 -11.75
C LEU A 198 -0.34 0.04 -12.91
N ASN A 199 -0.02 0.99 -13.78
CA ASN A 199 -0.86 1.46 -14.88
C ASN A 199 -0.19 1.19 -16.23
N ASP A 200 -0.21 -0.08 -16.63
CA ASP A 200 0.16 -0.60 -17.97
C ASP A 200 1.60 -0.28 -18.42
N ASN A 201 2.52 -0.09 -17.49
CA ASN A 201 3.91 0.29 -17.76
C ASN A 201 4.03 1.60 -18.56
N GLU A 202 3.13 2.55 -18.32
CA GLU A 202 3.21 3.91 -18.88
C GLU A 202 4.57 4.54 -18.55
N VAL A 203 5.24 5.12 -19.56
CA VAL A 203 6.54 5.75 -19.39
C VAL A 203 6.40 7.27 -19.40
N ILE A 204 6.97 7.93 -18.40
CA ILE A 204 6.94 9.38 -18.20
C ILE A 204 8.37 9.91 -18.19
N ASP A 205 8.65 10.95 -18.97
CA ASP A 205 9.93 11.67 -18.91
C ASP A 205 9.90 12.71 -17.79
N VAL A 206 10.92 12.73 -16.93
CA VAL A 206 11.02 13.67 -15.81
C VAL A 206 12.39 14.33 -15.76
N ASN A 207 12.40 15.60 -15.34
CA ASN A 207 13.62 16.37 -15.10
C ASN A 207 13.42 17.23 -13.85
N GLY A 208 13.76 16.68 -12.68
CA GLY A 208 13.52 17.33 -11.40
C GLY A 208 12.04 17.37 -11.03
N TYR A 209 11.45 18.56 -10.92
CA TYR A 209 10.03 18.70 -10.58
C TYR A 209 9.14 18.20 -11.70
N TYR A 210 8.11 17.43 -11.31
CA TYR A 210 7.10 16.91 -12.22
C TYR A 210 5.70 17.08 -11.62
N ASN A 211 4.74 17.51 -12.45
CA ASN A 211 3.33 17.61 -12.07
C ASN A 211 2.59 16.37 -12.56
N LEU A 212 2.39 15.42 -11.66
CA LEU A 212 1.83 14.10 -11.95
C LEU A 212 0.30 14.15 -11.97
N TYR A 213 -0.29 13.73 -13.10
CA TYR A 213 -1.73 13.51 -13.20
C TYR A 213 -2.16 12.24 -12.47
N MET A 214 -3.25 12.32 -11.73
CA MET A 214 -3.84 11.25 -10.94
C MET A 214 -5.34 11.15 -11.22
N LYS A 215 -5.80 9.97 -11.63
CA LYS A 215 -7.23 9.67 -11.76
C LYS A 215 -7.92 9.65 -10.38
N PRO A 216 -9.29 9.72 -10.33
CA PRO A 216 -10.03 9.52 -9.09
C PRO A 216 -9.69 8.17 -8.43
N TYR A 217 -9.61 8.13 -7.09
CA TYR A 217 -9.38 6.92 -6.31
C TYR A 217 -8.19 6.06 -6.79
N SER A 218 -7.13 6.69 -7.26
CA SER A 218 -6.04 5.99 -7.94
C SER A 218 -4.72 6.05 -7.18
N ALA A 219 -3.85 5.13 -7.55
CA ALA A 219 -2.44 5.13 -7.18
C ALA A 219 -1.55 4.94 -8.40
N ARG A 220 -0.28 5.35 -8.29
CA ARG A 220 0.75 5.12 -9.29
C ARG A 220 2.00 4.58 -8.61
N ILE A 221 2.63 3.57 -9.23
CA ILE A 221 3.90 2.97 -8.76
C ILE A 221 4.94 3.20 -9.85
N LEU A 222 5.83 4.17 -9.61
CA LEU A 222 6.70 4.79 -10.60
C LEU A 222 8.15 4.35 -10.36
N VAL A 223 8.69 3.51 -11.23
CA VAL A 223 10.07 3.02 -11.15
C VAL A 223 10.98 3.95 -11.96
N VAL A 224 12.02 4.47 -11.32
CA VAL A 224 13.06 5.28 -11.99
C VAL A 224 13.93 4.37 -12.85
N ASN A 225 14.02 4.66 -14.15
CA ASN A 225 14.82 3.88 -15.10
C ASN A 225 15.09 4.66 -16.40
N ASP A 226 15.50 3.98 -17.47
CA ASP A 226 15.71 4.54 -18.81
C ASP A 226 14.50 4.39 -19.76
N GLY A 227 13.39 3.87 -19.25
CA GLY A 227 12.15 3.58 -19.98
C GLY A 227 12.04 2.13 -20.46
N SER A 228 13.06 1.30 -20.22
CA SER A 228 13.06 -0.12 -20.60
C SER A 228 12.45 -1.05 -19.55
N PHE A 229 12.35 -0.62 -18.29
CA PHE A 229 11.83 -1.45 -17.21
C PHE A 229 10.34 -1.74 -17.40
N LYS A 230 9.98 -3.01 -17.24
CA LYS A 230 8.58 -3.46 -17.27
C LYS A 230 8.38 -4.59 -16.26
N VAL A 231 7.18 -4.63 -15.68
CA VAL A 231 6.71 -5.82 -14.96
C VAL A 231 5.86 -6.64 -15.93
N ASP A 232 6.20 -7.91 -16.06
CA ASP A 232 5.42 -8.86 -16.87
C ASP A 232 4.30 -9.47 -16.02
N PHE A 233 3.07 -9.31 -16.46
CA PHE A 233 1.89 -9.86 -15.83
C PHE A 233 1.33 -11.10 -16.55
N SER A 234 1.95 -11.52 -17.66
CA SER A 234 1.47 -12.63 -18.50
C SER A 234 1.71 -14.00 -17.85
N ASP A 235 2.66 -14.09 -16.89
CA ASP A 235 2.99 -15.35 -16.24
C ASP A 235 1.94 -15.69 -15.15
N ASN A 236 1.06 -16.64 -15.50
CA ASN A 236 0.03 -17.20 -14.60
C ASN A 236 0.54 -18.42 -13.82
N SER A 237 1.86 -18.64 -13.74
CA SER A 237 2.42 -19.70 -12.90
C SER A 237 2.23 -19.33 -11.42
N THR A 238 1.20 -19.88 -10.83
CA THR A 238 0.93 -19.91 -9.39
C THR A 238 1.81 -20.94 -8.69
#